data_7d9b80ef83dc4e5f20f0df54f09e8fb9
#
_entry.id   7d9b80ef83dc4e5f20f0df54f09e8fb9
#
_cell.length_a   1.000
_cell.length_b   1.000
_cell.length_c   1.000
_cell.angle_alpha   90.00
_cell.angle_beta   90.00
_cell.angle_gamma   90.00
#
_symmetry.space_group_name_H-M   'P 1'
#
loop_
_entity.id
_entity.type
_entity.pdbx_description
1 polymer ?
#
loop_
_entity_poly.entity_id
_entity_poly.type
_entity_poly.pdbx_seq_one_letter_code
_entity_poly.pdbx_strand_id
1 'polypeptide(L)'
;NTGYFLPTYEVIYIIAKPDFKLAQGANKYGDVWEITQEMNNPHPAPFPTELIDRIVSSTKATLILDPFAGSGTTGVAATNNNRDYILIDNSEKYCKLAKTRLEGGNWNEQ
;
A
#
# COMPACT_ATOMS: atom_id res chain seq x y z
N ASN A 1 17.24 25.14 -2.06
CA ASN A 1 18.49 24.83 -2.68
C ASN A 1 18.38 24.89 -4.21
N THR A 2 19.26 25.64 -4.85
CA THR A 2 19.22 25.83 -6.30
C THR A 2 20.33 25.08 -7.03
N GLY A 3 21.11 24.26 -6.33
CA GLY A 3 22.26 23.58 -6.89
C GLY A 3 21.97 22.27 -7.61
N TYR A 4 20.72 21.76 -7.58
CA TYR A 4 20.38 20.47 -8.18
C TYR A 4 18.88 20.39 -8.49
N PHE A 5 18.53 19.44 -9.34
CA PHE A 5 17.12 19.13 -9.60
C PHE A 5 16.53 18.35 -8.43
N LEU A 6 15.32 18.73 -8.01
CA LEU A 6 14.64 18.03 -6.94
C LEU A 6 14.20 16.65 -7.42
N PRO A 7 14.43 15.60 -6.63
CA PRO A 7 13.94 14.27 -7.00
C PRO A 7 12.41 14.23 -6.95
N THR A 8 11.81 13.66 -7.97
CA THR A 8 10.36 13.54 -8.09
C THR A 8 9.90 12.08 -8.18
N TYR A 9 10.76 11.15 -7.84
CA TYR A 9 10.44 9.72 -7.84
C TYR A 9 10.87 9.07 -6.55
N GLU A 10 10.27 7.93 -6.27
CA GLU A 10 10.67 7.05 -5.18
C GLU A 10 10.95 5.67 -5.75
N VAL A 11 11.78 4.91 -5.05
CA VAL A 11 12.17 3.56 -5.48
C VAL A 11 11.49 2.53 -4.59
N ILE A 12 10.94 1.49 -5.23
CA ILE A 12 10.42 0.33 -4.53
C ILE A 12 11.35 -0.84 -4.84
N TYR A 13 11.91 -1.43 -3.79
CA TYR A 13 12.76 -2.60 -3.93
C TYR A 13 11.90 -3.86 -3.85
N ILE A 14 12.13 -4.77 -4.80
CA ILE A 14 11.48 -6.07 -4.80
C ILE A 14 12.52 -7.11 -4.43
N ILE A 15 12.32 -7.75 -3.29
CA ILE A 15 13.19 -8.82 -2.79
C ILE A 15 12.36 -10.09 -2.78
N ALA A 16 12.82 -11.11 -3.48
CA ALA A 16 12.01 -12.30 -3.70
C ALA A 16 12.86 -13.56 -3.65
N LYS A 17 12.20 -14.68 -3.36
CA LYS A 17 12.83 -16.00 -3.49
C LYS A 17 13.05 -16.32 -4.97
N PRO A 18 14.01 -17.21 -5.32
CA PRO A 18 14.35 -17.47 -6.72
C PRO A 18 13.19 -17.99 -7.58
N ASP A 19 12.20 -18.62 -6.97
CA ASP A 19 11.04 -19.18 -7.68
C ASP A 19 9.86 -18.21 -7.78
N PHE A 20 10.02 -16.99 -7.29
CA PHE A 20 8.96 -15.98 -7.35
C PHE A 20 8.62 -15.63 -8.80
N LYS A 21 7.32 -15.51 -9.08
CA LYS A 21 6.82 -15.04 -10.37
C LYS A 21 5.69 -14.04 -10.15
N LEU A 22 5.64 -13.01 -10.98
CA LEU A 22 4.53 -12.09 -11.00
C LEU A 22 3.25 -12.79 -11.45
N ALA A 23 2.11 -12.26 -11.06
CA ALA A 23 0.83 -12.69 -11.59
C ALA A 23 0.79 -12.46 -13.11
N GLN A 24 0.01 -13.28 -13.81
CA GLN A 24 -0.14 -13.17 -15.25
C GLN A 24 -0.61 -11.77 -15.64
N GLY A 25 0.08 -11.15 -16.58
CA GLY A 25 -0.25 -9.82 -17.09
C GLY A 25 0.27 -8.65 -16.24
N ALA A 26 0.87 -8.92 -15.08
CA ALA A 26 1.37 -7.84 -14.22
C ALA A 26 2.52 -7.06 -14.86
N ASN A 27 3.30 -7.69 -15.71
CA ASN A 27 4.40 -7.03 -16.42
C ASN A 27 3.96 -5.90 -17.35
N LYS A 28 2.66 -5.78 -17.63
CA LYS A 28 2.12 -4.65 -18.41
C LYS A 28 2.38 -3.28 -17.77
N TYR A 29 2.57 -3.25 -16.45
CA TYR A 29 2.79 -2.00 -15.75
C TYR A 29 4.19 -1.40 -15.99
N GLY A 30 5.16 -2.22 -16.40
CA GLY A 30 6.53 -1.77 -16.52
C GLY A 30 7.15 -1.45 -15.17
N ASP A 31 8.30 -0.78 -15.20
CA ASP A 31 9.08 -0.48 -14.00
C ASP A 31 9.04 0.99 -13.58
N VAL A 32 8.36 1.84 -14.34
CA VAL A 32 8.10 3.23 -13.97
C VAL A 32 6.59 3.42 -13.82
N TRP A 33 6.16 3.81 -12.63
CA TRP A 33 4.75 4.01 -12.34
C TRP A 33 4.46 5.47 -12.02
N GLU A 34 3.48 6.02 -12.71
CA GLU A 34 2.98 7.37 -12.46
C GLU A 34 1.66 7.23 -11.71
N ILE A 35 1.70 7.49 -10.40
CA ILE A 35 0.53 7.37 -9.53
C ILE A 35 0.36 8.68 -8.78
N THR A 36 -0.83 9.25 -8.91
CA THR A 36 -1.15 10.51 -8.26
C THR A 36 -1.38 10.28 -6.76
N GLN A 37 -0.78 11.15 -5.94
CA GLN A 37 -1.00 11.13 -4.51
C GLN A 37 -2.48 11.39 -4.19
N GLU A 38 -3.01 10.66 -3.22
CA GLU A 38 -4.37 10.90 -2.76
C GLU A 38 -4.48 12.24 -2.07
N MET A 39 -5.47 13.02 -2.47
CA MET A 39 -5.80 14.31 -1.88
C MET A 39 -6.95 14.16 -0.89
N ASN A 40 -7.06 15.11 0.04
CA ASN A 40 -8.16 15.16 1.01
C ASN A 40 -8.25 13.95 1.94
N ASN A 41 -7.15 13.26 2.11
CA ASN A 41 -7.08 12.18 3.08
C ASN A 41 -6.92 12.82 4.48
N PRO A 42 -7.83 12.57 5.43
CA PRO A 42 -7.73 13.12 6.78
C PRO A 42 -6.51 12.64 7.56
N HIS A 43 -5.92 11.55 7.13
CA HIS A 43 -4.72 11.01 7.73
C HIS A 43 -3.64 10.90 6.66
N PRO A 44 -2.49 11.58 6.82
CA PRO A 44 -1.43 11.48 5.85
C PRO A 44 -0.93 10.05 5.77
N ALA A 45 -1.32 9.37 4.70
CA ALA A 45 -0.78 8.07 4.37
C ALA A 45 0.43 8.27 3.46
N PRO A 46 1.52 7.56 3.69
CA PRO A 46 2.70 7.70 2.85
C PRO A 46 2.47 7.18 1.43
N PHE A 47 1.45 6.32 1.23
CA PHE A 47 1.22 5.68 -0.05
C PHE A 47 -0.25 5.78 -0.47
N PRO A 48 -0.52 6.10 -1.75
CA PRO A 48 -1.87 6.03 -2.28
C PRO A 48 -2.34 4.57 -2.37
N THR A 49 -3.63 4.37 -2.21
CA THR A 49 -4.23 3.03 -2.28
C THR A 49 -3.97 2.37 -3.63
N GLU A 50 -4.00 3.14 -4.72
CA GLU A 50 -3.71 2.64 -6.06
C GLU A 50 -2.33 1.97 -6.15
N LEU A 51 -1.32 2.54 -5.49
CA LEU A 51 0.03 1.98 -5.49
C LEU A 51 0.03 0.59 -4.85
N ILE A 52 -0.53 0.48 -3.66
CA ILE A 52 -0.53 -0.78 -2.92
C ILE A 52 -1.43 -1.80 -3.63
N ASP A 53 -2.56 -1.36 -4.16
CA ASP A 53 -3.45 -2.22 -4.93
C ASP A 53 -2.73 -2.84 -6.13
N ARG A 54 -1.95 -2.05 -6.85
CA ARG A 54 -1.15 -2.52 -7.98
C ARG A 54 -0.10 -3.55 -7.54
N ILE A 55 0.58 -3.30 -6.44
CA ILE A 55 1.57 -4.23 -5.90
C ILE A 55 0.91 -5.56 -5.54
N VAL A 56 -0.19 -5.51 -4.79
CA VAL A 56 -0.89 -6.72 -4.35
C VAL A 56 -1.43 -7.51 -5.54
N SER A 57 -2.08 -6.84 -6.49
CA SER A 57 -2.64 -7.50 -7.67
C SER A 57 -1.57 -8.09 -8.59
N SER A 58 -0.34 -7.60 -8.50
CA SER A 58 0.78 -8.11 -9.28
C SER A 58 1.39 -9.41 -8.73
N THR A 59 0.96 -9.84 -7.55
CA THR A 59 1.44 -11.07 -6.92
C THR A 59 0.35 -12.15 -6.93
N LYS A 60 0.77 -13.38 -6.64
CA LYS A 60 -0.15 -14.51 -6.44
C LYS A 60 -0.38 -14.80 -4.96
N ALA A 61 0.11 -13.94 -4.09
CA ALA A 61 0.02 -14.15 -2.65
C ALA A 61 -1.44 -14.18 -2.19
N THR A 62 -1.76 -15.10 -1.31
CA THR A 62 -3.08 -15.19 -0.68
C THR A 62 -3.12 -14.48 0.67
N LEU A 63 -1.96 -14.26 1.26
CA LEU A 63 -1.81 -13.59 2.54
C LEU A 63 -0.77 -12.48 2.41
N ILE A 64 -1.13 -11.28 2.83
CA ILE A 64 -0.29 -10.09 2.77
C ILE A 64 0.07 -9.68 4.20
N LEU A 65 1.36 -9.45 4.44
CA LEU A 65 1.84 -8.97 5.74
C LEU A 65 2.38 -7.56 5.57
N ASP A 66 1.92 -6.64 6.42
CA ASP A 66 2.47 -5.29 6.51
C ASP A 66 2.82 -4.99 7.97
N PRO A 67 4.11 -5.03 8.34
CA PRO A 67 4.53 -4.76 9.72
C PRO A 67 4.58 -3.28 10.09
N PHE A 68 4.27 -2.38 9.16
CA PHE A 68 4.23 -0.94 9.36
C PHE A 68 2.95 -0.36 8.78
N ALA A 69 1.83 -0.92 9.22
CA ALA A 69 0.55 -0.78 8.54
C ALA A 69 -0.06 0.63 8.57
N GLY A 70 0.26 1.44 9.57
CA GLY A 70 -0.30 2.78 9.71
C GLY A 70 -1.82 2.75 9.69
N SER A 71 -2.42 3.52 8.80
CA SER A 71 -3.88 3.62 8.66
C SER A 71 -4.52 2.43 7.93
N GLY A 72 -3.74 1.42 7.55
CA GLY A 72 -4.28 0.17 6.99
C GLY A 72 -4.51 0.15 5.49
N THR A 73 -3.83 0.99 4.74
CA THR A 73 -3.95 1.01 3.27
C THR A 73 -3.68 -0.36 2.65
N THR A 74 -2.68 -1.09 3.16
CA THR A 74 -2.37 -2.44 2.69
C THR A 74 -3.54 -3.40 2.91
N GLY A 75 -4.23 -3.29 4.04
CA GLY A 75 -5.43 -4.11 4.31
C GLY A 75 -6.56 -3.80 3.34
N VAL A 76 -6.75 -2.53 3.00
CA VAL A 76 -7.75 -2.13 2.01
C VAL A 76 -7.42 -2.75 0.65
N ALA A 77 -6.17 -2.65 0.22
CA ALA A 77 -5.74 -3.24 -1.06
C ALA A 77 -5.87 -4.76 -1.05
N ALA A 78 -5.51 -5.42 0.04
CA ALA A 78 -5.68 -6.87 0.17
C ALA A 78 -7.15 -7.27 0.05
N THR A 79 -8.03 -6.56 0.74
CA THR A 79 -9.48 -6.81 0.68
C THR A 79 -10.01 -6.62 -0.74
N ASN A 80 -9.60 -5.55 -1.42
CA ASN A 80 -10.01 -5.27 -2.79
C ASN A 80 -9.60 -6.38 -3.77
N ASN A 81 -8.55 -7.11 -3.44
CA ASN A 81 -8.02 -8.19 -4.28
C ASN A 81 -8.32 -9.58 -3.72
N ASN A 82 -9.23 -9.68 -2.75
CA ASN A 82 -9.63 -10.95 -2.13
C ASN A 82 -8.46 -11.70 -1.51
N ARG A 83 -7.57 -10.96 -0.85
CA ARG A 83 -6.42 -11.52 -0.12
C ARG A 83 -6.63 -11.35 1.37
N ASP A 84 -6.13 -12.28 2.14
CA ASP A 84 -6.06 -12.14 3.59
C ASP A 84 -4.89 -11.22 3.94
N TYR A 85 -4.91 -10.68 5.16
CA TYR A 85 -3.85 -9.77 5.56
C TYR A 85 -3.57 -9.87 7.07
N ILE A 86 -2.34 -9.53 7.43
CA ILE A 86 -1.91 -9.30 8.79
C ILE A 86 -1.26 -7.92 8.82
N LEU A 87 -1.82 -7.03 9.60
CA LEU A 87 -1.33 -5.66 9.75
C LEU A 87 -0.81 -5.46 11.15
N ILE A 88 0.37 -4.85 11.25
CA ILE A 88 1.03 -4.57 12.51
C ILE A 88 1.42 -3.10 12.55
N ASP A 89 1.13 -2.44 13.66
CA ASP A 89 1.61 -1.10 13.92
C ASP A 89 1.83 -0.92 15.41
N ASN A 90 2.83 -0.16 15.79
CA ASN A 90 3.12 0.09 17.20
C ASN A 90 2.28 1.22 17.79
N SER A 91 1.50 1.91 16.99
CA SER A 91 0.61 2.98 17.44
C SER A 91 -0.81 2.44 17.65
N GLU A 92 -1.28 2.50 18.89
CA GLU A 92 -2.65 2.11 19.21
C GLU A 92 -3.66 2.94 18.43
N LYS A 93 -3.38 4.23 18.25
CA LYS A 93 -4.24 5.13 17.47
C LYS A 93 -4.38 4.65 16.03
N TYR A 94 -3.28 4.29 15.39
CA TYR A 94 -3.32 3.78 14.02
C TYR A 94 -3.99 2.41 13.94
N CYS A 95 -3.79 1.55 14.91
CA CYS A 95 -4.48 0.25 14.94
C CYS A 95 -5.99 0.43 14.99
N LYS A 96 -6.48 1.35 15.81
CA LYS A 96 -7.92 1.66 15.89
C LYS A 96 -8.43 2.25 14.59
N LEU A 97 -7.68 3.16 14.00
CA LEU A 97 -8.03 3.79 12.73
C LEU A 97 -8.13 2.76 11.61
N ALA A 98 -7.13 1.90 11.49
CA ALA A 98 -7.11 0.84 10.50
C ALA A 98 -8.30 -0.11 10.66
N LYS A 99 -8.58 -0.50 11.90
CA LYS A 99 -9.72 -1.37 12.20
C LYS A 99 -11.05 -0.74 11.77
N THR A 100 -11.25 0.53 12.12
CA THR A 100 -12.45 1.27 11.71
C THR A 100 -12.58 1.32 10.20
N ARG A 101 -11.49 1.64 9.51
CA ARG A 101 -11.46 1.75 8.06
C ARG A 101 -11.79 0.42 7.38
N LEU A 102 -11.22 -0.68 7.86
CA LEU A 102 -11.41 -2.00 7.27
C LEU A 102 -12.78 -2.57 7.58
N GLU A 103 -13.43 -2.13 8.65
CA GLU A 103 -14.80 -2.50 8.99
C GLU A 103 -15.84 -1.62 8.31
N GLY A 104 -15.41 -0.70 7.43
CA GLY A 104 -16.32 0.20 6.71
C GLY A 104 -16.78 1.42 7.50
N GLY A 105 -16.07 1.73 8.60
CA GLY A 105 -16.38 2.90 9.40
C GLY A 105 -15.86 4.21 8.81
N ASN A 106 -16.16 5.33 9.49
CA ASN A 106 -15.76 6.65 9.07
C ASN A 106 -14.38 7.00 9.65
N TRP A 107 -13.45 7.33 8.78
CA TRP A 107 -12.09 7.71 9.16
C TRP A 107 -12.02 8.96 10.03
N ASN A 108 -13.01 9.82 9.92
CA ASN A 108 -13.01 11.11 10.60
C ASN A 108 -13.49 11.01 12.06
N GLU A 109 -13.93 9.85 12.48
CA GLU A 109 -14.45 9.62 13.83
C GLU A 109 -13.35 9.17 14.79
N GLN A 110 -12.36 10.03 15.00
CA GLN A 110 -11.23 9.70 15.89
C GLN A 110 -11.04 10.72 17.01
#